data_3ce8000878a44b37d62c593d383176d1
#
_entry.id   3ce8000878a44b37d62c593d383176d1
#
_cell.length_a   1.000
_cell.length_b   1.000
_cell.length_c   1.000
_cell.angle_alpha   90.00
_cell.angle_beta   90.00
_cell.angle_gamma   90.00
#
_symmetry.space_group_name_H-M   'P 1'
#
loop_
_entity.id
_entity.type
_entity.pdbx_description
1 polymer ?
#
loop_
_entity_poly.entity_id
_entity_poly.type
_entity_poly.pdbx_seq_one_letter_code
_entity_poly.pdbx_strand_id
1 'polypeptide(L)'
;MDITVFVEIEENINQRSNKKHVNSSTSGSNKYDSKIIEEIKSHIKESVEVDLALSRPLYDEIILYIKRLNNSRYIRKNGDVKEATFYQDARIDKSTWSDIKWNQITPSKKTLLKLILALNLTHEEAEALLERGKEKFDPEDIQDQIIEAIMIVRQKHDLTVQDIEDILFEYQEMYSKTKSFDCIYETPAMVAERKGK
;
A
#
# COMPACT_ATOMS: atom_id res chain seq x y z
N MET A 1 -9.42 15.36 8.55
CA MET A 1 -9.50 16.82 8.87
C MET A 1 -10.20 17.48 7.71
N ASP A 2 -11.20 18.30 7.95
CA ASP A 2 -12.02 18.93 6.91
C ASP A 2 -11.20 20.05 6.23
N ILE A 3 -11.24 20.11 4.88
CA ILE A 3 -10.54 21.14 4.09
C ILE A 3 -10.92 22.55 4.54
N THR A 4 -12.15 22.72 5.04
CA THR A 4 -12.67 23.98 5.61
C THR A 4 -11.86 24.45 6.81
N VAL A 5 -11.43 23.54 7.67
CA VAL A 5 -10.59 23.83 8.86
C VAL A 5 -9.20 24.29 8.44
N PHE A 6 -8.68 23.77 7.32
CA PHE A 6 -7.35 24.11 6.81
C PHE A 6 -7.31 25.52 6.26
N VAL A 7 -8.34 25.92 5.50
CA VAL A 7 -8.48 27.27 4.98
C VAL A 7 -8.61 28.29 6.11
N GLU A 8 -9.36 27.97 7.17
CA GLU A 8 -9.48 28.85 8.34
C GLU A 8 -8.15 29.03 9.10
N ILE A 9 -7.32 27.98 9.17
CA ILE A 9 -5.98 28.09 9.79
C ILE A 9 -5.08 28.99 8.96
N GLU A 10 -5.04 28.85 7.63
CA GLU A 10 -4.25 29.70 6.76
C GLU A 10 -4.72 31.18 6.79
N GLU A 11 -6.03 31.42 6.79
CA GLU A 11 -6.59 32.76 6.92
C GLU A 11 -6.24 33.40 8.27
N ASN A 12 -6.29 32.65 9.36
CA ASN A 12 -5.92 33.14 10.68
C ASN A 12 -4.41 33.45 10.80
N ILE A 13 -3.55 32.64 10.19
CA ILE A 13 -2.09 32.89 10.12
C ILE A 13 -1.81 34.16 9.31
N ASN A 14 -2.46 34.34 8.17
CA ASN A 14 -2.31 35.50 7.32
C ASN A 14 -2.86 36.78 7.97
N GLN A 15 -4.00 36.70 8.67
CA GLN A 15 -4.55 37.84 9.42
C GLN A 15 -3.69 38.26 10.62
N ARG A 16 -3.07 37.32 11.33
CA ARG A 16 -2.12 37.60 12.42
C ARG A 16 -0.84 38.23 11.91
N SER A 17 -0.34 37.80 10.77
CA SER A 17 0.82 38.39 10.11
C SER A 17 0.56 39.84 9.69
N ASN A 18 -0.63 40.13 9.12
CA ASN A 18 -1.01 41.48 8.71
C ASN A 18 -1.31 42.42 9.89
N LYS A 19 -1.84 41.92 11.03
CA LYS A 19 -2.06 42.75 12.22
C LYS A 19 -0.75 43.16 12.93
N LYS A 20 0.31 42.37 12.82
CA LYS A 20 1.63 42.73 13.37
C LYS A 20 2.36 43.85 12.57
N HIS A 21 1.97 44.07 11.31
CA HIS A 21 2.60 45.12 10.49
C HIS A 21 2.05 46.53 10.72
N VAL A 22 0.99 46.71 11.52
CA VAL A 22 0.38 48.03 11.70
C VAL A 22 0.88 48.78 12.97
N ASN A 23 1.54 48.09 13.92
CA ASN A 23 2.01 48.74 15.15
C ASN A 23 3.40 48.23 15.56
N SER A 24 4.46 48.67 14.89
CA SER A 24 5.78 48.98 15.53
C SER A 24 6.80 49.36 14.48
N SER A 25 7.06 50.66 14.37
CA SER A 25 8.31 51.22 13.87
C SER A 25 9.40 50.92 14.91
N THR A 26 10.04 49.79 14.83
CA THR A 26 11.38 49.52 15.42
C THR A 26 12.05 48.43 14.57
N SER A 27 13.15 48.85 13.99
CA SER A 27 14.08 48.07 13.18
C SER A 27 14.66 46.90 13.97
N GLY A 28 14.15 45.67 13.68
CA GLY A 28 14.70 44.42 14.14
C GLY A 28 14.28 43.34 13.19
N SER A 29 15.16 42.91 12.32
CA SER A 29 14.96 41.93 11.27
C SER A 29 14.39 40.61 11.87
N ASN A 30 13.12 40.32 11.61
CA ASN A 30 12.41 39.05 11.95
C ASN A 30 12.91 37.91 11.06
N LYS A 31 14.21 37.63 11.03
CA LYS A 31 14.78 36.52 10.25
C LYS A 31 14.44 35.14 10.83
N TYR A 32 14.00 35.08 12.08
CA TYR A 32 13.62 33.84 12.77
C TYR A 32 12.18 33.45 12.50
N ASP A 33 11.27 34.41 12.39
CA ASP A 33 9.82 34.13 12.17
C ASP A 33 9.56 33.51 10.79
N SER A 34 10.28 33.92 9.75
CA SER A 34 10.10 33.36 8.41
C SER A 34 10.61 31.92 8.29
N LYS A 35 11.71 31.59 8.96
CA LYS A 35 12.28 30.24 8.93
C LYS A 35 11.42 29.24 9.70
N ILE A 36 10.89 29.65 10.85
CA ILE A 36 9.97 28.86 11.65
C ILE A 36 8.65 28.63 10.89
N ILE A 37 8.14 29.65 10.19
CA ILE A 37 6.94 29.54 9.38
C ILE A 37 7.15 28.57 8.21
N GLU A 38 8.29 28.63 7.53
CA GLU A 38 8.64 27.70 6.44
C GLU A 38 8.80 26.26 6.96
N GLU A 39 9.39 26.08 8.13
CA GLU A 39 9.55 24.77 8.77
C GLU A 39 8.18 24.18 9.16
N ILE A 40 7.30 24.99 9.75
CA ILE A 40 5.93 24.60 10.07
C ILE A 40 5.14 24.24 8.79
N LYS A 41 5.26 25.06 7.74
CA LYS A 41 4.60 24.77 6.45
C LYS A 41 5.10 23.47 5.83
N SER A 42 6.40 23.19 5.92
CA SER A 42 6.99 21.94 5.44
C SER A 42 6.41 20.72 6.18
N HIS A 43 6.37 20.77 7.51
CA HIS A 43 5.79 19.70 8.32
C HIS A 43 4.28 19.52 8.08
N ILE A 44 3.52 20.62 7.93
CA ILE A 44 2.09 20.54 7.62
C ILE A 44 1.89 19.93 6.24
N LYS A 45 2.70 20.33 5.25
CA LYS A 45 2.61 19.78 3.91
C LYS A 45 2.89 18.28 3.89
N GLU A 46 3.93 17.85 4.58
CA GLU A 46 4.30 16.44 4.72
C GLU A 46 3.17 15.64 5.41
N SER A 47 2.61 16.15 6.52
CA SER A 47 1.49 15.52 7.22
C SER A 47 0.23 15.43 6.35
N VAL A 48 -0.08 16.46 5.57
CA VAL A 48 -1.24 16.48 4.65
C VAL A 48 -1.04 15.53 3.48
N GLU A 49 0.17 15.42 2.94
CA GLU A 49 0.48 14.47 1.88
C GLU A 49 0.32 13.02 2.38
N VAL A 50 0.72 12.73 3.62
CA VAL A 50 0.52 11.42 4.28
C VAL A 50 -0.97 11.16 4.49
N ASP A 51 -1.74 12.11 5.05
CA ASP A 51 -3.19 11.96 5.26
C ASP A 51 -3.95 11.78 3.94
N LEU A 52 -3.57 12.51 2.88
CA LEU A 52 -4.15 12.35 1.54
C LEU A 52 -3.80 11.00 0.93
N ALA A 53 -2.59 10.49 1.14
CA ALA A 53 -2.20 9.16 0.70
C ALA A 53 -3.02 8.08 1.42
N LEU A 54 -3.20 8.21 2.74
CA LEU A 54 -4.03 7.30 3.54
C LEU A 54 -5.54 7.41 3.22
N SER A 55 -6.01 8.55 2.75
CA SER A 55 -7.42 8.74 2.35
C SER A 55 -7.75 8.20 0.96
N ARG A 56 -6.73 7.93 0.13
CA ARG A 56 -6.94 7.40 -1.22
C ARG A 56 -7.53 6.00 -1.15
N PRO A 57 -8.55 5.66 -1.97
CA PRO A 57 -9.07 4.30 -2.04
C PRO A 57 -7.95 3.28 -2.32
N LEU A 58 -7.98 2.14 -1.62
CA LEU A 58 -6.98 1.08 -1.78
C LEU A 58 -6.81 0.65 -3.24
N TYR A 59 -7.92 0.59 -3.98
CA TYR A 59 -7.91 0.26 -5.39
C TYR A 59 -7.04 1.23 -6.22
N ASP A 60 -7.15 2.54 -5.99
CA ASP A 60 -6.38 3.54 -6.73
C ASP A 60 -4.87 3.37 -6.48
N GLU A 61 -4.50 3.04 -5.27
CA GLU A 61 -3.12 2.75 -4.91
C GLU A 61 -2.60 1.48 -5.62
N ILE A 62 -3.38 0.41 -5.61
CA ILE A 62 -3.03 -0.81 -6.36
C ILE A 62 -2.85 -0.50 -7.84
N ILE A 63 -3.72 0.30 -8.44
CA ILE A 63 -3.61 0.72 -9.85
C ILE A 63 -2.31 1.50 -10.10
N LEU A 64 -1.89 2.35 -9.17
CA LEU A 64 -0.60 3.05 -9.28
C LEU A 64 0.58 2.07 -9.23
N TYR A 65 0.56 1.09 -8.34
CA TYR A 65 1.59 0.05 -8.27
C TYR A 65 1.63 -0.78 -9.55
N ILE A 66 0.48 -1.18 -10.12
CA ILE A 66 0.44 -1.89 -11.40
C ILE A 66 1.06 -1.04 -12.51
N LYS A 67 0.75 0.25 -12.57
CA LYS A 67 1.34 1.18 -13.56
C LYS A 67 2.85 1.33 -13.38
N ARG A 68 3.33 1.37 -12.14
CA ARG A 68 4.75 1.44 -11.80
C ARG A 68 5.53 0.21 -12.28
N LEU A 69 4.94 -0.99 -12.23
CA LEU A 69 5.56 -2.20 -12.78
C LEU A 69 5.90 -2.05 -14.26
N ASN A 70 5.22 -1.15 -14.97
CA ASN A 70 5.40 -0.88 -16.40
C ASN A 70 5.45 -2.15 -17.26
N ASN A 71 4.72 -3.18 -16.86
CA ASN A 71 4.70 -4.47 -17.54
C ASN A 71 3.63 -4.45 -18.63
N SER A 72 4.05 -4.65 -19.89
CA SER A 72 3.15 -4.68 -21.07
C SER A 72 2.06 -5.76 -20.98
N ARG A 73 2.26 -6.78 -20.13
CA ARG A 73 1.23 -7.77 -19.79
C ARG A 73 0.03 -7.13 -19.11
N TYR A 74 0.26 -6.15 -18.21
CA TYR A 74 -0.78 -5.50 -17.41
C TYR A 74 -1.20 -4.14 -17.93
N ILE A 75 -0.44 -3.52 -18.82
CA ILE A 75 -0.72 -2.20 -19.36
C ILE A 75 -1.06 -2.30 -20.85
N ARG A 76 -2.11 -1.61 -21.27
CA ARG A 76 -2.48 -1.45 -22.67
C ARG A 76 -1.63 -0.37 -23.32
N LYS A 77 -1.60 -0.33 -24.65
CA LYS A 77 -0.86 0.70 -25.42
C LYS A 77 -1.33 2.13 -25.11
N ASN A 78 -2.59 2.30 -24.70
CA ASN A 78 -3.17 3.59 -24.29
C ASN A 78 -2.92 3.94 -22.81
N GLY A 79 -2.16 3.14 -22.07
CA GLY A 79 -1.84 3.35 -20.65
C GLY A 79 -2.86 2.79 -19.66
N ASP A 80 -3.98 2.21 -20.13
CA ASP A 80 -4.97 1.60 -19.26
C ASP A 80 -4.49 0.27 -18.67
N VAL A 81 -4.90 -0.02 -17.43
CA VAL A 81 -4.61 -1.28 -16.77
C VAL A 81 -5.53 -2.39 -17.29
N LYS A 82 -4.96 -3.56 -17.60
CA LYS A 82 -5.67 -4.80 -17.90
C LYS A 82 -5.99 -5.52 -16.59
N GLU A 83 -6.96 -5.00 -15.84
CA GLU A 83 -7.31 -5.47 -14.50
C GLU A 83 -7.53 -7.00 -14.47
N ALA A 84 -8.28 -7.54 -15.44
CA ALA A 84 -8.59 -8.96 -15.49
C ALA A 84 -7.33 -9.84 -15.57
N THR A 85 -6.34 -9.42 -16.34
CA THR A 85 -5.06 -10.12 -16.43
C THR A 85 -4.30 -10.05 -15.11
N PHE A 86 -4.29 -8.85 -14.47
CA PHE A 86 -3.58 -8.66 -13.22
C PHE A 86 -4.16 -9.49 -12.08
N TYR A 87 -5.48 -9.38 -11.80
CA TYR A 87 -6.05 -10.10 -10.65
C TYR A 87 -6.01 -11.62 -10.82
N GLN A 88 -6.10 -12.12 -12.08
CA GLN A 88 -5.94 -13.55 -12.38
C GLN A 88 -4.50 -14.01 -12.09
N ASP A 89 -3.50 -13.27 -12.54
CA ASP A 89 -2.10 -13.58 -12.25
C ASP A 89 -1.78 -13.47 -10.75
N ALA A 90 -2.38 -12.50 -10.05
CA ALA A 90 -2.27 -12.36 -8.60
C ALA A 90 -3.07 -13.41 -7.81
N ARG A 91 -3.78 -14.33 -8.48
CA ARG A 91 -4.63 -15.35 -7.85
C ARG A 91 -5.71 -14.75 -6.94
N ILE A 92 -6.28 -13.63 -7.37
CA ILE A 92 -7.41 -12.98 -6.70
C ILE A 92 -8.64 -13.26 -7.54
N ASP A 93 -9.73 -13.70 -6.90
CA ASP A 93 -10.97 -13.92 -7.61
C ASP A 93 -11.64 -12.60 -8.03
N LYS A 94 -12.48 -12.68 -9.07
CA LYS A 94 -13.12 -11.51 -9.67
C LYS A 94 -14.05 -10.78 -8.70
N SER A 95 -14.72 -11.51 -7.79
CA SER A 95 -15.61 -10.89 -6.80
C SER A 95 -14.82 -10.08 -5.81
N THR A 96 -13.78 -10.65 -5.19
CA THR A 96 -12.88 -9.95 -4.28
C THR A 96 -12.25 -8.71 -4.94
N TRP A 97 -11.81 -8.83 -6.21
CA TRP A 97 -11.29 -7.67 -6.95
C TRP A 97 -12.35 -6.57 -7.12
N SER A 98 -13.58 -6.96 -7.47
CA SER A 98 -14.70 -6.02 -7.60
C SER A 98 -15.00 -5.32 -6.27
N ASP A 99 -15.00 -6.06 -5.18
CA ASP A 99 -15.28 -5.52 -3.85
C ASP A 99 -14.20 -4.53 -3.38
N ILE A 100 -12.92 -4.80 -3.70
CA ILE A 100 -11.81 -3.86 -3.49
C ILE A 100 -12.02 -2.60 -4.34
N LYS A 101 -12.35 -2.77 -5.62
CA LYS A 101 -12.57 -1.67 -6.57
C LYS A 101 -13.65 -0.70 -6.10
N TRP A 102 -14.73 -1.23 -5.56
CA TRP A 102 -15.86 -0.44 -5.08
C TRP A 102 -15.79 -0.10 -3.59
N ASN A 103 -14.64 -0.38 -2.95
CA ASN A 103 -14.41 -0.14 -1.52
C ASN A 103 -15.51 -0.76 -0.64
N GLN A 104 -15.98 -1.96 -1.00
CA GLN A 104 -17.05 -2.66 -0.29
C GLN A 104 -16.54 -3.53 0.84
N ILE A 105 -15.26 -3.92 0.79
CA ILE A 105 -14.61 -4.74 1.82
C ILE A 105 -13.24 -4.19 2.18
N THR A 106 -12.80 -4.49 3.40
CA THR A 106 -11.39 -4.49 3.77
C THR A 106 -10.82 -5.86 3.39
N PRO A 107 -9.82 -5.94 2.48
CA PRO A 107 -9.26 -7.22 2.08
C PRO A 107 -8.64 -7.95 3.27
N SER A 108 -8.75 -9.29 3.29
CA SER A 108 -8.06 -10.11 4.28
C SER A 108 -6.54 -10.02 4.12
N LYS A 109 -5.80 -10.31 5.19
CA LYS A 109 -4.33 -10.41 5.18
C LYS A 109 -3.84 -11.28 4.03
N LYS A 110 -4.46 -12.44 3.82
CA LYS A 110 -4.17 -13.36 2.72
C LYS A 110 -4.27 -12.69 1.34
N THR A 111 -5.29 -11.88 1.12
CA THR A 111 -5.47 -11.12 -0.13
C THR A 111 -4.41 -10.02 -0.27
N LEU A 112 -4.10 -9.33 0.81
CA LEU A 112 -3.06 -8.28 0.81
C LEU A 112 -1.68 -8.87 0.52
N LEU A 113 -1.33 -10.01 1.11
CA LEU A 113 -0.07 -10.71 0.86
C LEU A 113 0.05 -11.16 -0.61
N LYS A 114 -1.03 -11.63 -1.23
CA LYS A 114 -1.06 -11.91 -2.68
C LYS A 114 -0.79 -10.66 -3.51
N LEU A 115 -1.39 -9.53 -3.15
CA LEU A 115 -1.14 -8.24 -3.83
C LEU A 115 0.30 -7.80 -3.65
N ILE A 116 0.86 -7.86 -2.45
CA ILE A 116 2.25 -7.52 -2.13
C ILE A 116 3.21 -8.30 -3.03
N LEU A 117 3.01 -9.61 -3.11
CA LEU A 117 3.85 -10.47 -3.95
C LEU A 117 3.63 -10.20 -5.44
N ALA A 118 2.40 -10.07 -5.92
CA ALA A 118 2.12 -9.81 -7.34
C ALA A 118 2.66 -8.45 -7.81
N LEU A 119 2.62 -7.43 -6.95
CA LEU A 119 3.07 -6.07 -7.23
C LEU A 119 4.57 -5.87 -7.01
N ASN A 120 5.28 -6.87 -6.49
CA ASN A 120 6.70 -6.78 -6.14
C ASN A 120 7.02 -5.55 -5.29
N LEU A 121 6.26 -5.36 -4.20
CA LEU A 121 6.39 -4.21 -3.31
C LEU A 121 7.69 -4.28 -2.51
N THR A 122 8.23 -3.13 -2.13
CA THR A 122 9.26 -3.05 -1.09
C THR A 122 8.68 -3.39 0.26
N HIS A 123 9.54 -3.57 1.28
CA HIS A 123 9.06 -3.88 2.63
C HIS A 123 8.19 -2.74 3.19
N GLU A 124 8.63 -1.49 3.04
CA GLU A 124 7.90 -0.31 3.50
C GLU A 124 6.53 -0.17 2.80
N GLU A 125 6.47 -0.44 1.51
CA GLU A 125 5.21 -0.41 0.75
C GLU A 125 4.27 -1.54 1.16
N ALA A 126 4.82 -2.71 1.47
CA ALA A 126 4.05 -3.84 1.94
C ALA A 126 3.46 -3.59 3.33
N GLU A 127 4.24 -3.01 4.26
CA GLU A 127 3.75 -2.59 5.57
C GLU A 127 2.62 -1.56 5.43
N ALA A 128 2.81 -0.53 4.59
CA ALA A 128 1.79 0.48 4.33
C ALA A 128 0.50 -0.15 3.76
N LEU A 129 0.62 -1.12 2.85
CA LEU A 129 -0.53 -1.82 2.28
C LEU A 129 -1.24 -2.69 3.32
N LEU A 130 -0.51 -3.40 4.19
CA LEU A 130 -1.07 -4.19 5.29
C LEU A 130 -1.80 -3.30 6.29
N GLU A 131 -1.22 -2.17 6.68
CA GLU A 131 -1.84 -1.23 7.62
C GLU A 131 -3.21 -0.73 7.14
N ARG A 132 -3.38 -0.52 5.83
CA ARG A 132 -4.68 -0.17 5.24
C ARG A 132 -5.74 -1.25 5.44
N GLY A 133 -5.31 -2.51 5.49
CA GLY A 133 -6.16 -3.65 5.85
C GLY A 133 -6.30 -3.86 7.36
N LYS A 134 -5.68 -3.01 8.20
CA LYS A 134 -5.55 -3.19 9.64
C LYS A 134 -4.80 -4.46 10.02
N GLU A 135 -3.87 -4.84 9.17
CA GLU A 135 -3.01 -6.00 9.29
C GLU A 135 -1.55 -5.54 9.44
N LYS A 136 -0.69 -6.45 9.83
CA LYS A 136 0.76 -6.26 9.92
C LYS A 136 1.48 -7.57 9.71
N PHE A 137 2.77 -7.52 9.44
CA PHE A 137 3.63 -8.69 9.55
C PHE A 137 3.74 -9.08 11.03
N ASP A 138 3.62 -10.37 11.29
CA ASP A 138 3.82 -10.97 12.61
C ASP A 138 5.15 -11.71 12.61
N PRO A 139 6.15 -11.23 13.37
CA PRO A 139 7.47 -11.88 13.42
C PRO A 139 7.44 -13.29 14.03
N GLU A 140 6.36 -13.69 14.69
CA GLU A 140 6.17 -15.05 15.22
C GLU A 140 5.43 -15.97 14.24
N ASP A 141 4.80 -15.40 13.18
CA ASP A 141 4.13 -16.19 12.15
C ASP A 141 5.13 -16.64 11.08
N ILE A 142 5.30 -17.96 10.95
CA ILE A 142 6.21 -18.55 9.97
C ILE A 142 5.85 -18.18 8.53
N GLN A 143 4.57 -17.99 8.22
CA GLN A 143 4.12 -17.60 6.91
C GLN A 143 4.60 -16.20 6.57
N ASP A 144 4.45 -15.25 7.49
CA ASP A 144 4.91 -13.88 7.31
C ASP A 144 6.43 -13.83 7.13
N GLN A 145 7.20 -14.56 7.97
CA GLN A 145 8.65 -14.65 7.83
C GLN A 145 9.08 -15.19 6.46
N ILE A 146 8.40 -16.19 5.94
CA ILE A 146 8.69 -16.74 4.61
C ILE A 146 8.37 -15.72 3.52
N ILE A 147 7.24 -15.02 3.61
CA ILE A 147 6.85 -14.00 2.64
C ILE A 147 7.85 -12.83 2.64
N GLU A 148 8.27 -12.34 3.80
CA GLU A 148 9.31 -11.31 3.90
C GLU A 148 10.63 -11.77 3.28
N ALA A 149 11.03 -13.03 3.52
CA ALA A 149 12.22 -13.60 2.89
C ALA A 149 12.08 -13.68 1.36
N ILE A 150 10.93 -14.10 0.84
CA ILE A 150 10.63 -14.11 -0.61
C ILE A 150 10.71 -12.68 -1.18
N MET A 151 10.16 -11.68 -0.50
CA MET A 151 10.24 -10.29 -0.95
C MET A 151 11.69 -9.81 -1.09
N ILE A 152 12.56 -10.12 -0.12
CA ILE A 152 13.99 -9.78 -0.15
C ILE A 152 14.70 -10.46 -1.33
N VAL A 153 14.43 -11.75 -1.55
CA VAL A 153 15.04 -12.52 -2.64
C VAL A 153 14.56 -12.01 -4.00
N ARG A 154 13.27 -11.70 -4.11
CA ARG A 154 12.65 -11.21 -5.35
C ARG A 154 13.19 -9.86 -5.80
N GLN A 155 13.66 -9.02 -4.90
CA GLN A 155 14.33 -7.76 -5.24
C GLN A 155 15.65 -7.97 -6.00
N LYS A 156 16.26 -9.16 -5.84
CA LYS A 156 17.53 -9.51 -6.45
C LYS A 156 17.40 -10.47 -7.66
N HIS A 157 16.26 -11.18 -7.73
CA HIS A 157 15.98 -12.19 -8.73
C HIS A 157 14.60 -11.97 -9.34
N ASP A 158 14.48 -12.19 -10.64
CA ASP A 158 13.20 -12.04 -11.37
C ASP A 158 12.33 -13.29 -11.18
N LEU A 159 11.73 -13.40 -9.97
CA LEU A 159 10.80 -14.48 -9.64
C LEU A 159 9.40 -14.15 -10.15
N THR A 160 8.83 -15.09 -10.91
CA THR A 160 7.41 -15.01 -11.31
C THR A 160 6.48 -15.35 -10.14
N VAL A 161 5.18 -15.04 -10.26
CA VAL A 161 4.20 -15.48 -9.26
C VAL A 161 4.13 -17.01 -9.17
N GLN A 162 4.35 -17.73 -10.28
CA GLN A 162 4.39 -19.19 -10.28
C GLN A 162 5.58 -19.73 -9.47
N ASP A 163 6.77 -19.15 -9.61
CA ASP A 163 7.95 -19.55 -8.83
C ASP A 163 7.68 -19.35 -7.32
N ILE A 164 7.00 -18.26 -6.97
CA ILE A 164 6.62 -17.95 -5.58
C ILE A 164 5.58 -18.97 -5.06
N GLU A 165 4.59 -19.34 -5.87
CA GLU A 165 3.64 -20.40 -5.53
C GLU A 165 4.35 -21.71 -5.24
N ASP A 166 5.26 -22.12 -6.10
CA ASP A 166 6.02 -23.37 -5.97
C ASP A 166 6.86 -23.37 -4.67
N ILE A 167 7.54 -22.26 -4.38
CA ILE A 167 8.29 -22.08 -3.13
C ILE A 167 7.36 -22.21 -1.91
N LEU A 168 6.22 -21.54 -1.91
CA LEU A 168 5.28 -21.58 -0.79
C LEU A 168 4.66 -22.98 -0.59
N PHE A 169 4.44 -23.72 -1.66
CA PHE A 169 3.98 -25.11 -1.55
C PHE A 169 5.04 -26.04 -0.97
N GLU A 170 6.32 -25.88 -1.32
CA GLU A 170 7.41 -26.64 -0.69
C GLU A 170 7.47 -26.36 0.81
N TYR A 171 7.36 -25.11 1.22
CA TYR A 171 7.30 -24.75 2.63
C TYR A 171 6.07 -25.32 3.33
N GLN A 172 4.90 -25.32 2.67
CA GLN A 172 3.70 -25.94 3.21
C GLN A 172 3.90 -27.43 3.48
N GLU A 173 4.53 -28.17 2.58
CA GLU A 173 4.83 -29.60 2.77
C GLU A 173 5.80 -29.81 3.95
N MET A 174 6.84 -28.98 4.06
CA MET A 174 7.83 -29.04 5.13
C MET A 174 7.20 -28.80 6.52
N TYR A 175 6.31 -27.82 6.61
CA TYR A 175 5.73 -27.38 7.89
C TYR A 175 4.39 -28.03 8.22
N SER A 176 3.74 -28.72 7.28
CA SER A 176 2.43 -29.39 7.48
C SER A 176 2.39 -30.34 8.66
N LYS A 177 3.54 -30.93 9.03
CA LYS A 177 3.65 -31.90 10.13
C LYS A 177 3.97 -31.27 11.49
N THR A 178 4.45 -30.03 11.51
CA THR A 178 5.01 -29.42 12.73
C THR A 178 4.32 -28.14 13.17
N LYS A 179 3.75 -27.39 12.24
CA LYS A 179 3.06 -26.11 12.51
C LYS A 179 1.94 -25.91 11.51
N SER A 180 0.93 -25.14 11.91
CA SER A 180 -0.12 -24.70 11.02
C SER A 180 0.44 -23.64 10.05
N PHE A 181 0.90 -24.09 8.88
CA PHE A 181 1.21 -23.20 7.78
C PHE A 181 0.03 -23.24 6.80
N ASP A 182 -0.71 -22.13 6.72
CA ASP A 182 -1.83 -21.99 5.78
C ASP A 182 -1.36 -21.20 4.55
N CYS A 183 -0.95 -21.91 3.50
CA CYS A 183 -0.47 -21.28 2.26
C CYS A 183 -1.48 -20.27 1.72
N ILE A 184 -0.99 -19.07 1.35
CA ILE A 184 -1.85 -18.03 0.77
C ILE A 184 -2.43 -18.42 -0.58
N TYR A 185 -1.81 -19.36 -1.30
CA TYR A 185 -2.32 -19.90 -2.57
C TYR A 185 -3.02 -21.24 -2.34
N GLU A 186 -4.03 -21.51 -3.16
CA GLU A 186 -4.71 -22.80 -3.14
C GLU A 186 -3.92 -23.83 -3.94
N THR A 187 -3.69 -24.99 -3.36
CA THR A 187 -3.06 -26.09 -4.12
C THR A 187 -3.96 -26.56 -5.24
N PRO A 188 -3.42 -27.15 -6.32
CA PRO A 188 -4.23 -27.76 -7.39
C PRO A 188 -5.25 -28.78 -6.87
N ALA A 189 -4.94 -29.51 -5.80
CA ALA A 189 -5.84 -30.45 -5.14
C ALA A 189 -7.05 -29.73 -4.50
N MET A 190 -6.81 -28.62 -3.77
CA MET A 190 -7.87 -27.82 -3.15
C MET A 190 -8.81 -27.20 -4.21
N VAL A 191 -8.23 -26.75 -5.33
CA VAL A 191 -9.02 -26.22 -6.45
C VAL A 191 -9.88 -27.32 -7.10
N ALA A 192 -9.36 -28.54 -7.22
CA ALA A 192 -10.12 -29.68 -7.77
C ALA A 192 -11.28 -30.08 -6.86
N GLU A 193 -11.10 -30.14 -5.55
CA GLU A 193 -12.17 -30.45 -4.58
C GLU A 193 -13.31 -29.42 -4.60
N ARG A 194 -12.96 -28.12 -4.79
CA ARG A 194 -13.97 -27.04 -4.85
C ARG A 194 -14.83 -27.11 -6.11
N LYS A 195 -14.27 -27.62 -7.24
CA LYS A 195 -14.98 -27.75 -8.52
C LYS A 195 -15.80 -29.02 -8.62
N GLY A 196 -15.58 -30.00 -7.72
CA GLY A 196 -16.30 -31.26 -7.66
C GLY A 196 -17.56 -31.24 -6.78
N LYS A 197 -17.87 -30.15 -6.14
CA LYS A 197 -19.08 -29.85 -5.37
C LYS A 197 -20.00 -28.88 -6.12
#